data_1c40b2364374934d7fe2c6cc4c2233ee
#
_entry.id   1c40b2364374934d7fe2c6cc4c2233ee
#
_cell.length_a   1.000
_cell.length_b   1.000
_cell.length_c   1.000
_cell.angle_alpha   90.00
_cell.angle_beta   90.00
_cell.angle_gamma   90.00
#
_symmetry.space_group_name_H-M   'P 1'
#
loop_
_entity.id
_entity.type
_entity.pdbx_description
1 polymer ?
#
loop_
_entity_poly.entity_id
_entity_poly.type
_entity_poly.pdbx_seq_one_letter_code
_entity_poly.pdbx_strand_id
1 'polypeptide(L)'
;EKKFSVINPNNPSEVLAEISRGDHEIAKLAVSAAREGFNVWSEMSTDDRASIMHRLADLIESNIQDISLIECLDMGMRYESLKNRVIPRGARNFRSYADIAKKYKPRKWHSNTTENEIQRMPSGISVIITPWNAPFMLATWKCAPALAAGNSVILKPAEWSPLSASLLGDLIHEAGFPPGVFNIVQGIGEEVGASLVSNPDVNRVSFTGSPEAARHIGRSAAENITPFTGELGGKSPLIIFPDADFEAAVAKAVGQFDDSGQVCLAGTRLIAHSSIKEKFLSRFLELTAKQKLGSSFDDETEITPMIHPNHLKNVVDFVDRARLNGDEILCGGKTYKDEGLWYEPTLIEPLNNESEVVQMEIFGPVLTIQAFNTEDEAIKLANSTK
;
A
#
# COMPACT_ATOMS: atom_id res chain seq x y z
N GLU A 1 -22.86 19.72 -3.46
CA GLU A 1 -21.61 19.05 -3.09
C GLU A 1 -21.41 17.82 -3.98
N LYS A 2 -20.24 17.72 -4.67
CA LYS A 2 -19.94 16.56 -5.51
C LYS A 2 -19.62 15.34 -4.62
N LYS A 3 -20.05 14.14 -5.06
CA LYS A 3 -19.79 12.89 -4.37
C LYS A 3 -19.24 11.85 -5.34
N PHE A 4 -18.70 10.78 -4.80
CA PHE A 4 -18.36 9.55 -5.52
C PHE A 4 -18.79 8.35 -4.68
N SER A 5 -19.17 7.26 -5.37
CA SER A 5 -19.63 6.04 -4.72
C SER A 5 -18.45 5.11 -4.42
N VAL A 6 -18.48 4.48 -3.26
CA VAL A 6 -17.60 3.39 -2.86
C VAL A 6 -18.39 2.10 -2.92
N ILE A 7 -17.87 1.08 -3.59
CA ILE A 7 -18.55 -0.19 -3.85
C ILE A 7 -17.89 -1.34 -3.06
N ASN A 8 -18.67 -2.40 -2.81
CA ASN A 8 -18.17 -3.62 -2.20
C ASN A 8 -17.49 -4.52 -3.26
N PRO A 9 -16.17 -4.80 -3.18
CA PRO A 9 -15.51 -5.70 -4.13
C PRO A 9 -16.11 -7.11 -4.18
N ASN A 10 -16.69 -7.60 -3.07
CA ASN A 10 -17.37 -8.90 -3.02
C ASN A 10 -18.75 -8.88 -3.73
N ASN A 11 -19.33 -7.70 -3.90
CA ASN A 11 -20.61 -7.49 -4.58
C ASN A 11 -20.60 -6.10 -5.24
N PRO A 12 -20.07 -5.93 -6.46
CA PRO A 12 -19.88 -4.63 -7.10
C PRO A 12 -21.18 -3.85 -7.37
N SER A 13 -22.33 -4.47 -7.26
CA SER A 13 -23.64 -3.79 -7.35
C SER A 13 -24.04 -3.10 -6.04
N GLU A 14 -23.37 -3.39 -4.94
CA GLU A 14 -23.61 -2.79 -3.63
C GLU A 14 -22.77 -1.53 -3.44
N VAL A 15 -23.44 -0.40 -3.26
CA VAL A 15 -22.83 0.87 -2.86
C VAL A 15 -22.75 0.92 -1.35
N LEU A 16 -21.54 0.95 -0.81
CA LEU A 16 -21.28 1.03 0.63
C LEU A 16 -21.50 2.43 1.18
N ALA A 17 -21.07 3.44 0.44
CA ALA A 17 -21.15 4.84 0.85
C ALA A 17 -21.05 5.81 -0.33
N GLU A 18 -21.62 7.00 -0.13
CA GLU A 18 -21.44 8.18 -0.97
C GLU A 18 -20.50 9.16 -0.27
N ILE A 19 -19.29 9.31 -0.77
CA ILE A 19 -18.22 10.08 -0.16
C ILE A 19 -18.13 11.48 -0.80
N SER A 20 -17.97 12.51 0.04
CA SER A 20 -17.74 13.89 -0.43
C SER A 20 -16.48 14.01 -1.24
N ARG A 21 -16.55 14.63 -2.41
CA ARG A 21 -15.44 14.85 -3.33
C ARG A 21 -14.83 16.23 -3.06
N GLY A 22 -13.76 16.25 -2.27
CA GLY A 22 -13.04 17.47 -1.96
C GLY A 22 -12.40 18.10 -3.21
N ASP A 23 -12.34 19.40 -3.21
CA ASP A 23 -11.77 20.23 -4.26
C ASP A 23 -10.60 21.10 -3.74
N HIS A 24 -10.17 22.05 -4.55
CA HIS A 24 -9.12 23.00 -4.21
C HIS A 24 -9.42 23.82 -2.94
N GLU A 25 -10.67 24.23 -2.72
CA GLU A 25 -11.03 25.00 -1.53
C GLU A 25 -10.96 24.13 -0.26
N ILE A 26 -11.37 22.86 -0.34
CA ILE A 26 -11.21 21.90 0.75
C ILE A 26 -9.72 21.67 1.05
N ALA A 27 -8.87 21.58 0.01
CA ALA A 27 -7.42 21.46 0.21
C ALA A 27 -6.84 22.67 0.98
N LYS A 28 -7.25 23.90 0.65
CA LYS A 28 -6.82 25.10 1.36
C LYS A 28 -7.28 25.11 2.83
N LEU A 29 -8.55 24.74 3.08
CA LEU A 29 -9.06 24.66 4.45
C LEU A 29 -8.29 23.63 5.28
N ALA A 30 -7.99 22.47 4.71
CA ALA A 30 -7.21 21.43 5.38
C ALA A 30 -5.78 21.89 5.70
N VAL A 31 -5.12 22.62 4.79
CA VAL A 31 -3.79 23.18 5.03
C VAL A 31 -3.83 24.25 6.12
N SER A 32 -4.84 25.12 6.12
CA SER A 32 -5.01 26.11 7.19
C SER A 32 -5.22 25.46 8.56
N ALA A 33 -6.12 24.49 8.65
CA ALA A 33 -6.35 23.72 9.88
C ALA A 33 -5.08 22.97 10.35
N ALA A 34 -4.35 22.36 9.41
CA ALA A 34 -3.10 21.66 9.71
C ALA A 34 -2.02 22.62 10.22
N ARG A 35 -1.97 23.87 9.76
CA ARG A 35 -1.06 24.90 10.27
C ARG A 35 -1.37 25.26 11.72
N GLU A 36 -2.64 25.44 12.05
CA GLU A 36 -3.07 25.70 13.43
C GLU A 36 -2.74 24.52 14.34
N GLY A 37 -3.08 23.30 13.91
CA GLY A 37 -2.75 22.08 14.64
C GLY A 37 -1.25 21.87 14.82
N PHE A 38 -0.44 22.19 13.82
CA PHE A 38 1.02 22.13 13.91
C PHE A 38 1.58 23.03 15.01
N ASN A 39 1.09 24.26 15.09
CA ASN A 39 1.55 25.21 16.12
C ASN A 39 1.34 24.69 17.54
N VAL A 40 0.25 23.96 17.79
CA VAL A 40 -0.02 23.33 19.08
C VAL A 40 0.82 22.06 19.27
N TRP A 41 0.81 21.16 18.27
CA TRP A 41 1.41 19.84 18.39
C TRP A 41 2.94 19.87 18.46
N SER A 42 3.59 20.77 17.74
CA SER A 42 5.05 20.91 17.74
C SER A 42 5.61 21.41 19.07
N GLU A 43 4.84 22.20 19.83
CA GLU A 43 5.23 22.72 21.13
C GLU A 43 4.98 21.70 22.28
N MET A 44 4.16 20.67 22.05
CA MET A 44 3.93 19.64 23.05
C MET A 44 5.21 18.81 23.31
N SER A 45 5.39 18.39 24.54
CA SER A 45 6.50 17.50 24.87
C SER A 45 6.40 16.17 24.13
N THR A 46 7.53 15.52 23.88
CA THR A 46 7.54 14.19 23.25
C THR A 46 6.77 13.16 24.10
N ASP A 47 6.80 13.29 25.43
CA ASP A 47 6.07 12.38 26.32
C ASP A 47 4.55 12.58 26.23
N ASP A 48 4.07 13.83 26.13
CA ASP A 48 2.64 14.11 25.96
C ASP A 48 2.13 13.61 24.62
N ARG A 49 2.87 13.87 23.51
CA ARG A 49 2.54 13.33 22.19
C ARG A 49 2.49 11.81 22.19
N ALA A 50 3.51 11.18 22.81
CA ALA A 50 3.57 9.71 22.90
C ALA A 50 2.38 9.15 23.68
N SER A 51 1.97 9.81 24.77
CA SER A 51 0.82 9.40 25.59
C SER A 51 -0.48 9.41 24.78
N ILE A 52 -0.70 10.43 23.93
CA ILE A 52 -1.85 10.51 23.03
C ILE A 52 -1.79 9.40 21.97
N MET A 53 -0.61 9.17 21.38
CA MET A 53 -0.42 8.11 20.37
C MET A 53 -0.62 6.71 20.96
N HIS A 54 -0.26 6.46 22.22
CA HIS A 54 -0.55 5.21 22.91
C HIS A 54 -2.04 5.00 23.13
N ARG A 55 -2.79 6.05 23.56
CA ARG A 55 -4.26 5.97 23.65
C ARG A 55 -4.90 5.65 22.30
N LEU A 56 -4.42 6.25 21.21
CA LEU A 56 -4.92 5.91 19.88
C LEU A 56 -4.65 4.44 19.54
N ALA A 57 -3.49 3.91 19.89
CA ALA A 57 -3.18 2.50 19.68
C ALA A 57 -4.12 1.58 20.48
N ASP A 58 -4.45 1.94 21.73
CA ASP A 58 -5.41 1.21 22.56
C ASP A 58 -6.83 1.24 21.93
N LEU A 59 -7.24 2.39 21.41
CA LEU A 59 -8.54 2.53 20.71
C LEU A 59 -8.57 1.68 19.43
N ILE A 60 -7.50 1.67 18.64
CA ILE A 60 -7.41 0.81 17.45
C ILE A 60 -7.55 -0.67 17.85
N GLU A 61 -6.85 -1.11 18.91
CA GLU A 61 -6.93 -2.49 19.40
C GLU A 61 -8.34 -2.84 19.89
N SER A 62 -9.02 -1.92 20.57
CA SER A 62 -10.39 -2.11 21.04
C SER A 62 -11.42 -2.18 19.90
N ASN A 63 -11.10 -1.60 18.73
CA ASN A 63 -11.99 -1.53 17.55
C ASN A 63 -11.53 -2.43 16.38
N ILE A 64 -10.63 -3.42 16.63
CA ILE A 64 -10.08 -4.28 15.57
C ILE A 64 -11.18 -4.91 14.72
N GLN A 65 -12.27 -5.39 15.32
CA GLN A 65 -13.35 -6.07 14.61
C GLN A 65 -14.07 -5.14 13.63
N ASP A 66 -14.42 -3.95 14.08
CA ASP A 66 -15.15 -2.97 13.27
C ASP A 66 -14.28 -2.41 12.13
N ILE A 67 -13.00 -2.09 12.43
CA ILE A 67 -12.06 -1.64 11.42
C ILE A 67 -11.84 -2.73 10.38
N SER A 68 -11.68 -4.00 10.82
CA SER A 68 -11.49 -5.14 9.91
C SER A 68 -12.71 -5.40 9.03
N LEU A 69 -13.92 -5.26 9.59
CA LEU A 69 -15.16 -5.40 8.84
C LEU A 69 -15.27 -4.33 7.74
N ILE A 70 -15.05 -3.06 8.12
CA ILE A 70 -15.10 -1.93 7.19
C ILE A 70 -14.04 -2.10 6.09
N GLU A 71 -12.81 -2.45 6.45
CA GLU A 71 -11.74 -2.61 5.45
C GLU A 71 -11.96 -3.84 4.56
N CYS A 72 -12.54 -4.93 5.09
CA CYS A 72 -12.92 -6.09 4.28
C CYS A 72 -14.00 -5.74 3.24
N LEU A 73 -14.99 -4.95 3.61
CA LEU A 73 -16.02 -4.45 2.70
C LEU A 73 -15.45 -3.44 1.69
N ASP A 74 -14.53 -2.58 2.12
CA ASP A 74 -14.03 -1.43 1.37
C ASP A 74 -12.99 -1.84 0.30
N MET A 75 -12.13 -2.83 0.61
CA MET A 75 -11.04 -3.21 -0.29
C MET A 75 -10.99 -4.70 -0.67
N GLY A 76 -11.79 -5.55 -0.04
CA GLY A 76 -11.92 -6.96 -0.42
C GLY A 76 -10.85 -7.92 0.12
N MET A 77 -9.96 -7.50 1.02
CA MET A 77 -9.02 -8.40 1.70
C MET A 77 -9.76 -9.34 2.66
N ARG A 78 -9.23 -10.55 2.88
CA ARG A 78 -9.82 -11.52 3.82
C ARG A 78 -9.99 -10.95 5.22
N TYR A 79 -11.20 -11.07 5.78
CA TYR A 79 -11.55 -10.57 7.10
C TYR A 79 -10.62 -11.08 8.21
N GLU A 80 -10.34 -12.38 8.25
CA GLU A 80 -9.44 -12.97 9.26
C GLU A 80 -7.97 -12.48 9.11
N SER A 81 -7.51 -12.20 7.88
CA SER A 81 -6.18 -11.59 7.66
C SER A 81 -6.13 -10.16 8.20
N LEU A 82 -7.17 -9.39 7.93
CA LEU A 82 -7.31 -8.02 8.48
C LEU A 82 -7.30 -8.03 10.00
N LYS A 83 -8.15 -8.81 10.62
CA LYS A 83 -8.34 -8.89 12.06
C LYS A 83 -7.10 -9.37 12.81
N ASN A 84 -6.42 -10.39 12.29
CA ASN A 84 -5.32 -11.03 13.02
C ASN A 84 -3.94 -10.46 12.69
N ARG A 85 -3.76 -9.80 11.55
CA ARG A 85 -2.46 -9.38 11.04
C ARG A 85 -2.38 -7.89 10.70
N VAL A 86 -3.31 -7.40 9.87
CA VAL A 86 -3.19 -6.09 9.23
C VAL A 86 -3.57 -4.95 10.19
N ILE A 87 -4.76 -5.00 10.77
CA ILE A 87 -5.25 -3.94 11.67
C ILE A 87 -4.43 -3.86 12.97
N PRO A 88 -4.06 -4.99 13.64
CA PRO A 88 -3.18 -4.93 14.81
C PRO A 88 -1.82 -4.29 14.51
N ARG A 89 -1.32 -4.37 13.27
CA ARG A 89 -0.10 -3.66 12.86
C ARG A 89 -0.28 -2.15 12.88
N GLY A 90 -1.48 -1.64 12.59
CA GLY A 90 -1.81 -0.21 12.70
C GLY A 90 -1.59 0.32 14.11
N ALA A 91 -2.09 -0.38 15.14
CA ALA A 91 -1.86 -0.03 16.54
C ALA A 91 -0.36 -0.09 16.89
N ARG A 92 0.34 -1.16 16.47
CA ARG A 92 1.80 -1.27 16.68
C ARG A 92 2.60 -0.14 16.03
N ASN A 93 2.18 0.38 14.88
CA ASN A 93 2.84 1.52 14.25
C ASN A 93 2.83 2.74 15.17
N PHE A 94 1.67 3.11 15.73
CA PHE A 94 1.58 4.24 16.66
C PHE A 94 2.40 4.03 17.92
N ARG A 95 2.34 2.85 18.56
CA ARG A 95 3.14 2.54 19.76
C ARG A 95 4.63 2.62 19.47
N SER A 96 5.09 1.95 18.40
CA SER A 96 6.51 1.87 18.09
C SER A 96 7.11 3.25 17.80
N TYR A 97 6.44 4.09 17.01
CA TYR A 97 6.96 5.42 16.71
C TYR A 97 6.88 6.38 17.90
N ALA A 98 5.87 6.27 18.75
CA ALA A 98 5.82 6.99 20.03
C ALA A 98 7.04 6.65 20.91
N ASP A 99 7.34 5.37 21.05
CA ASP A 99 8.48 4.88 21.85
C ASP A 99 9.84 5.25 21.24
N ILE A 100 9.95 5.24 19.90
CA ILE A 100 11.17 5.66 19.19
C ILE A 100 11.42 7.14 19.42
N ALA A 101 10.37 7.98 19.33
CA ALA A 101 10.49 9.42 19.53
C ALA A 101 11.00 9.76 20.94
N LYS A 102 10.51 9.06 21.97
CA LYS A 102 10.97 9.22 23.36
C LYS A 102 12.45 8.84 23.57
N LYS A 103 12.97 7.92 22.77
CA LYS A 103 14.36 7.45 22.88
C LYS A 103 15.35 8.34 22.15
N TYR A 104 14.86 9.26 21.30
CA TYR A 104 15.75 10.13 20.56
C TYR A 104 16.51 11.08 21.50
N LYS A 105 17.84 11.14 21.30
CA LYS A 105 18.71 12.10 21.98
C LYS A 105 19.50 12.90 20.94
N PRO A 106 19.69 14.21 21.12
CA PRO A 106 20.57 15.00 20.28
C PRO A 106 21.98 14.41 20.24
N ARG A 107 22.60 14.41 19.08
CA ARG A 107 24.01 13.99 18.95
C ARG A 107 24.88 15.22 19.17
N LYS A 108 25.81 15.13 20.13
CA LYS A 108 26.78 16.18 20.44
C LYS A 108 28.20 15.68 20.17
N TRP A 109 29.04 16.57 19.69
CA TRP A 109 30.49 16.29 19.54
C TRP A 109 31.29 17.60 19.57
N HIS A 110 32.54 17.50 19.94
CA HIS A 110 33.50 18.60 19.91
C HIS A 110 34.39 18.47 18.68
N SER A 111 34.70 19.62 18.04
CA SER A 111 35.74 19.75 17.04
C SER A 111 36.62 20.92 17.46
N ASN A 112 37.92 20.70 17.61
CA ASN A 112 38.95 21.66 18.00
C ASN A 112 38.49 22.84 18.89
N THR A 113 37.70 23.77 18.36
CA THR A 113 37.26 24.99 19.04
C THR A 113 35.73 25.14 19.14
N THR A 114 34.97 24.19 18.63
CA THR A 114 33.49 24.26 18.57
C THR A 114 32.81 23.08 19.22
N GLU A 115 31.74 23.35 19.95
CA GLU A 115 30.76 22.35 20.35
C GLU A 115 29.67 22.28 19.27
N ASN A 116 29.35 21.08 18.81
CA ASN A 116 28.36 20.82 17.77
C ASN A 116 27.23 19.97 18.33
N GLU A 117 26.00 20.31 17.97
CA GLU A 117 24.82 19.56 18.33
C GLU A 117 23.88 19.40 17.11
N ILE A 118 23.39 18.17 16.88
CA ILE A 118 22.33 17.91 15.91
C ILE A 118 21.02 17.79 16.67
N GLN A 119 20.11 18.72 16.42
CA GLN A 119 18.74 18.68 16.90
C GLN A 119 17.80 18.31 15.74
N ARG A 120 16.76 17.52 16.03
CA ARG A 120 15.69 17.23 15.08
C ARG A 120 14.48 18.07 15.44
N MET A 121 14.00 18.81 14.45
CA MET A 121 12.82 19.67 14.58
C MET A 121 11.70 19.14 13.70
N PRO A 122 10.43 19.30 14.10
CA PRO A 122 9.30 19.05 13.20
C PRO A 122 9.44 19.88 11.92
N SER A 123 9.10 19.31 10.77
CA SER A 123 9.21 20.01 9.49
C SER A 123 7.99 20.88 9.17
N GLY A 124 6.83 20.60 9.77
CA GLY A 124 5.60 21.33 9.53
C GLY A 124 4.43 20.45 9.13
N ILE A 125 3.73 20.81 8.06
CA ILE A 125 2.58 20.09 7.52
C ILE A 125 3.05 18.96 6.60
N SER A 126 2.65 17.74 6.90
CA SER A 126 2.92 16.55 6.09
C SER A 126 1.66 16.09 5.35
N VAL A 127 1.66 16.19 4.02
CA VAL A 127 0.63 15.58 3.17
C VAL A 127 1.00 14.11 2.95
N ILE A 128 0.07 13.22 3.28
CA ILE A 128 0.21 11.78 3.17
C ILE A 128 -0.86 11.25 2.22
N ILE A 129 -0.43 10.66 1.12
CA ILE A 129 -1.32 10.07 0.11
C ILE A 129 -1.10 8.58 0.12
N THR A 130 -2.17 7.81 0.38
CA THR A 130 -2.10 6.35 0.56
C THR A 130 -2.84 5.60 -0.54
N PRO A 131 -2.39 4.38 -0.88
CA PRO A 131 -3.03 3.54 -1.86
C PRO A 131 -4.23 2.79 -1.26
N TRP A 132 -4.89 2.02 -2.13
CA TRP A 132 -6.12 1.30 -1.81
C TRP A 132 -5.91 -0.15 -1.32
N ASN A 133 -4.71 -0.72 -1.46
CA ASN A 133 -4.50 -2.16 -1.26
C ASN A 133 -4.30 -2.61 0.21
N ALA A 134 -4.01 -1.69 1.12
CA ALA A 134 -4.02 -1.91 2.57
C ALA A 134 -4.23 -0.56 3.28
N PRO A 135 -5.43 0.04 3.12
CA PRO A 135 -5.67 1.46 3.42
C PRO A 135 -5.33 1.84 4.85
N PHE A 136 -5.84 1.11 5.84
CA PHE A 136 -5.60 1.41 7.25
C PHE A 136 -4.13 1.23 7.65
N MET A 137 -3.54 0.10 7.28
CA MET A 137 -2.15 -0.19 7.64
C MET A 137 -1.18 0.83 7.03
N LEU A 138 -1.34 1.16 5.76
CA LEU A 138 -0.45 2.10 5.06
C LEU A 138 -0.66 3.55 5.49
N ALA A 139 -1.90 3.93 5.86
CA ALA A 139 -2.17 5.21 6.49
C ALA A 139 -1.42 5.33 7.83
N THR A 140 -1.59 4.35 8.72
CA THR A 140 -0.94 4.35 10.04
C THR A 140 0.58 4.30 9.93
N TRP A 141 1.12 3.57 8.95
CA TRP A 141 2.57 3.44 8.71
C TRP A 141 3.25 4.78 8.40
N LYS A 142 2.54 5.66 7.68
CA LYS A 142 3.04 6.99 7.31
C LYS A 142 2.67 8.08 8.32
N CYS A 143 1.45 8.02 8.87
CA CYS A 143 0.97 9.03 9.82
C CYS A 143 1.69 8.94 11.18
N ALA A 144 1.94 7.73 11.69
CA ALA A 144 2.55 7.54 12.99
C ALA A 144 3.94 8.20 13.13
N PRO A 145 4.92 7.99 12.21
CA PRO A 145 6.20 8.68 12.28
C PRO A 145 6.10 10.19 12.12
N ALA A 146 5.19 10.69 11.26
CA ALA A 146 4.99 12.12 11.07
C ALA A 146 4.51 12.78 12.36
N LEU A 147 3.49 12.21 12.99
CA LEU A 147 2.93 12.69 14.26
C LEU A 147 3.93 12.57 15.41
N ALA A 148 4.63 11.45 15.53
CA ALA A 148 5.66 11.25 16.56
C ALA A 148 6.77 12.29 16.48
N ALA A 149 7.15 12.70 15.25
CA ALA A 149 8.13 13.74 15.02
C ALA A 149 7.61 15.17 15.28
N GLY A 150 6.32 15.35 15.64
CA GLY A 150 5.71 16.63 15.95
C GLY A 150 5.12 17.37 14.73
N ASN A 151 4.97 16.72 13.60
CA ASN A 151 4.32 17.30 12.41
C ASN A 151 2.79 17.18 12.50
N SER A 152 2.06 18.10 11.87
CA SER A 152 0.66 17.89 11.55
C SER A 152 0.53 17.06 10.26
N VAL A 153 -0.60 16.40 10.11
CA VAL A 153 -0.87 15.46 9.01
C VAL A 153 -2.14 15.85 8.25
N ILE A 154 -2.06 15.81 6.93
CA ILE A 154 -3.23 15.77 6.04
C ILE A 154 -3.17 14.44 5.32
N LEU A 155 -4.08 13.51 5.66
CA LEU A 155 -4.22 12.21 5.02
C LEU A 155 -5.20 12.30 3.86
N LYS A 156 -4.76 11.96 2.66
CA LYS A 156 -5.61 11.73 1.49
C LYS A 156 -5.61 10.22 1.18
N PRO A 157 -6.62 9.47 1.59
CA PRO A 157 -6.75 8.06 1.22
C PRO A 157 -7.14 7.89 -0.24
N ALA A 158 -6.96 6.68 -0.77
CA ALA A 158 -7.43 6.36 -2.12
C ALA A 158 -8.96 6.41 -2.20
N GLU A 159 -9.48 6.85 -3.32
CA GLU A 159 -10.92 6.97 -3.57
C GLU A 159 -11.65 5.63 -3.65
N TRP A 160 -10.95 4.55 -3.94
CA TRP A 160 -11.55 3.20 -3.99
C TRP A 160 -11.70 2.54 -2.62
N SER A 161 -10.96 3.00 -1.59
CA SER A 161 -11.02 2.42 -0.23
C SER A 161 -10.81 3.48 0.86
N PRO A 162 -11.74 4.44 1.00
CA PRO A 162 -11.56 5.56 1.92
C PRO A 162 -12.17 5.34 3.31
N LEU A 163 -12.94 4.26 3.53
CA LEU A 163 -13.82 4.14 4.70
C LEU A 163 -13.04 3.88 5.99
N SER A 164 -12.04 3.00 5.97
CA SER A 164 -11.23 2.72 7.16
C SER A 164 -10.41 3.94 7.60
N ALA A 165 -9.99 4.80 6.67
CA ALA A 165 -9.34 6.07 6.98
C ALA A 165 -10.31 7.06 7.64
N SER A 166 -11.59 7.06 7.25
CA SER A 166 -12.61 7.88 7.91
C SER A 166 -12.77 7.48 9.38
N LEU A 167 -12.87 6.18 9.66
CA LEU A 167 -12.93 5.66 11.02
C LEU A 167 -11.68 6.00 11.84
N LEU A 168 -10.49 5.98 11.23
CA LEU A 168 -9.27 6.41 11.90
C LEU A 168 -9.37 7.86 12.39
N GLY A 169 -10.06 8.75 11.66
CA GLY A 169 -10.29 10.13 12.07
C GLY A 169 -11.09 10.23 13.37
N ASP A 170 -12.14 9.43 13.53
CA ASP A 170 -12.93 9.38 14.76
C ASP A 170 -12.09 8.89 15.95
N LEU A 171 -11.31 7.84 15.77
CA LEU A 171 -10.41 7.32 16.81
C LEU A 171 -9.32 8.33 17.21
N ILE A 172 -8.80 9.10 16.28
CA ILE A 172 -7.83 10.18 16.54
C ILE A 172 -8.47 11.29 17.39
N HIS A 173 -9.70 11.68 17.08
CA HIS A 173 -10.43 12.65 17.89
C HIS A 173 -10.66 12.11 19.32
N GLU A 174 -11.13 10.88 19.46
CA GLU A 174 -11.36 10.22 20.76
C GLU A 174 -10.05 10.07 21.57
N ALA A 175 -8.92 9.81 20.92
CA ALA A 175 -7.61 9.73 21.57
C ALA A 175 -7.14 11.07 22.14
N GLY A 176 -7.77 12.19 21.76
CA GLY A 176 -7.49 13.52 22.27
C GLY A 176 -6.35 14.24 21.53
N PHE A 177 -6.18 13.98 20.24
CA PHE A 177 -5.33 14.82 19.39
C PHE A 177 -5.93 16.22 19.31
N PRO A 178 -5.12 17.30 19.43
CA PRO A 178 -5.63 18.64 19.26
C PRO A 178 -6.23 18.85 17.86
N PRO A 179 -7.26 19.72 17.73
CA PRO A 179 -7.85 20.03 16.43
C PRO A 179 -6.80 20.48 15.41
N GLY A 180 -6.95 20.03 14.16
CA GLY A 180 -6.04 20.36 13.07
C GLY A 180 -4.74 19.56 13.01
N VAL A 181 -4.35 18.83 14.07
CA VAL A 181 -3.14 17.99 14.05
C VAL A 181 -3.26 16.86 13.03
N PHE A 182 -4.45 16.30 12.88
CA PHE A 182 -4.74 15.28 11.89
C PHE A 182 -6.00 15.65 11.11
N ASN A 183 -5.89 15.65 9.80
CA ASN A 183 -6.98 16.01 8.90
C ASN A 183 -7.12 14.92 7.84
N ILE A 184 -8.34 14.53 7.51
CA ILE A 184 -8.62 13.60 6.42
C ILE A 184 -9.30 14.39 5.30
N VAL A 185 -8.77 14.27 4.08
CA VAL A 185 -9.31 14.90 2.89
C VAL A 185 -9.69 13.81 1.89
N GLN A 186 -10.99 13.60 1.72
CA GLN A 186 -11.54 12.67 0.75
C GLN A 186 -11.64 13.32 -0.63
N GLY A 187 -11.49 12.53 -1.69
CA GLY A 187 -11.63 13.01 -3.06
C GLY A 187 -10.67 12.35 -4.04
N ILE A 188 -10.76 12.77 -5.28
CA ILE A 188 -10.00 12.21 -6.40
C ILE A 188 -8.55 12.70 -6.34
N GLY A 189 -7.60 11.80 -6.63
CA GLY A 189 -6.16 12.09 -6.56
C GLY A 189 -5.74 13.26 -7.44
N GLU A 190 -6.22 13.31 -8.67
CA GLU A 190 -5.92 14.34 -9.68
C GLU A 190 -6.52 15.71 -9.35
N GLU A 191 -7.47 15.79 -8.44
CA GLU A 191 -8.14 17.03 -8.04
C GLU A 191 -7.60 17.53 -6.70
N VAL A 192 -8.16 17.03 -5.59
CA VAL A 192 -7.77 17.48 -4.25
C VAL A 192 -6.35 17.05 -3.89
N GLY A 193 -5.91 15.86 -4.33
CA GLY A 193 -4.55 15.39 -4.12
C GLY A 193 -3.51 16.30 -4.78
N ALA A 194 -3.72 16.66 -6.06
CA ALA A 194 -2.87 17.60 -6.77
C ALA A 194 -2.86 18.99 -6.10
N SER A 195 -4.04 19.47 -5.64
CA SER A 195 -4.17 20.75 -4.93
C SER A 195 -3.41 20.77 -3.60
N LEU A 196 -3.39 19.65 -2.86
CA LEU A 196 -2.63 19.52 -1.63
C LEU A 196 -1.11 19.54 -1.90
N VAL A 197 -0.65 18.80 -2.91
CA VAL A 197 0.79 18.68 -3.23
C VAL A 197 1.38 20.00 -3.75
N SER A 198 0.60 20.76 -4.53
CA SER A 198 1.04 22.03 -5.11
C SER A 198 0.96 23.21 -4.13
N ASN A 199 0.41 23.01 -2.93
CA ASN A 199 0.25 24.08 -1.96
C ASN A 199 1.61 24.46 -1.34
N PRO A 200 2.04 25.74 -1.40
CA PRO A 200 3.36 26.19 -0.93
C PRO A 200 3.54 26.08 0.59
N ASP A 201 2.45 25.99 1.35
CA ASP A 201 2.49 25.83 2.82
C ASP A 201 2.72 24.39 3.28
N VAL A 202 2.72 23.42 2.34
CA VAL A 202 3.02 22.01 2.61
C VAL A 202 4.53 21.83 2.72
N ASN A 203 4.97 21.26 3.82
CA ASN A 203 6.39 21.11 4.14
C ASN A 203 6.97 19.75 3.77
N ARG A 204 6.13 18.74 3.57
CA ARG A 204 6.53 17.39 3.16
C ARG A 204 5.40 16.65 2.47
N VAL A 205 5.73 15.87 1.45
CA VAL A 205 4.81 14.93 0.79
C VAL A 205 5.33 13.51 0.94
N SER A 206 4.47 12.60 1.43
CA SER A 206 4.73 11.16 1.49
C SER A 206 3.65 10.43 0.71
N PHE A 207 4.06 9.73 -0.34
CA PHE A 207 3.17 9.03 -1.27
C PHE A 207 3.43 7.53 -1.27
N THR A 208 2.37 6.72 -1.41
CA THR A 208 2.49 5.32 -1.81
C THR A 208 1.50 5.06 -2.94
N GLY A 209 1.97 4.45 -4.02
CA GLY A 209 1.15 4.13 -5.19
C GLY A 209 1.99 3.83 -6.43
N SER A 210 1.42 4.08 -7.62
CA SER A 210 2.09 3.77 -8.88
C SER A 210 3.29 4.70 -9.18
N PRO A 211 4.32 4.22 -9.90
CA PRO A 211 5.42 5.06 -10.39
C PRO A 211 4.95 6.21 -11.28
N GLU A 212 3.85 6.04 -12.00
CA GLU A 212 3.28 7.08 -12.85
C GLU A 212 2.75 8.25 -12.01
N ALA A 213 1.88 7.97 -11.03
CA ALA A 213 1.39 8.97 -10.10
C ALA A 213 2.53 9.66 -9.32
N ALA A 214 3.54 8.88 -8.91
CA ALA A 214 4.72 9.41 -8.22
C ALA A 214 5.48 10.45 -9.04
N ARG A 215 5.60 10.24 -10.37
CA ARG A 215 6.25 11.22 -11.27
C ARG A 215 5.48 12.53 -11.33
N HIS A 216 4.14 12.49 -11.36
CA HIS A 216 3.30 13.68 -11.34
C HIS A 216 3.40 14.42 -10.01
N ILE A 217 3.28 13.71 -8.90
CA ILE A 217 3.38 14.25 -7.54
C ILE A 217 4.78 14.85 -7.31
N GLY A 218 5.84 14.12 -7.69
CA GLY A 218 7.22 14.58 -7.53
C GLY A 218 7.53 15.85 -8.31
N ARG A 219 7.00 16.00 -9.54
CA ARG A 219 7.12 17.25 -10.32
C ARG A 219 6.42 18.41 -9.63
N SER A 220 5.19 18.22 -9.18
CA SER A 220 4.42 19.23 -8.49
C SER A 220 5.09 19.66 -7.16
N ALA A 221 5.59 18.70 -6.38
CA ALA A 221 6.33 18.99 -5.14
C ALA A 221 7.63 19.79 -5.40
N ALA A 222 8.31 19.49 -6.51
CA ALA A 222 9.56 20.16 -6.89
C ALA A 222 9.38 21.67 -7.18
N GLU A 223 8.20 22.10 -7.64
CA GLU A 223 7.91 23.52 -7.88
C GLU A 223 8.04 24.38 -6.61
N ASN A 224 7.71 23.81 -5.46
CA ASN A 224 7.84 24.47 -4.15
C ASN A 224 9.07 23.96 -3.38
N ILE A 225 9.93 23.15 -3.98
CA ILE A 225 11.09 22.50 -3.33
C ILE A 225 10.64 21.66 -2.11
N THR A 226 9.40 21.15 -2.13
CA THR A 226 8.85 20.35 -1.05
C THR A 226 9.48 18.95 -1.07
N PRO A 227 10.08 18.49 0.03
CA PRO A 227 10.62 17.13 0.12
C PRO A 227 9.55 16.07 -0.17
N PHE A 228 9.87 15.17 -1.09
CA PHE A 228 9.00 14.07 -1.53
C PHE A 228 9.60 12.72 -1.16
N THR A 229 8.77 11.82 -0.61
CA THR A 229 9.11 10.42 -0.38
C THR A 229 8.08 9.55 -1.09
N GLY A 230 8.54 8.69 -2.00
CA GLY A 230 7.72 7.74 -2.75
C GLY A 230 7.98 6.30 -2.31
N GLU A 231 6.94 5.58 -1.90
CA GLU A 231 6.90 4.14 -1.76
C GLU A 231 6.13 3.58 -2.95
N LEU A 232 6.81 2.85 -3.81
CA LEU A 232 6.30 2.52 -5.15
C LEU A 232 6.28 1.01 -5.36
N GLY A 233 5.56 0.59 -6.39
CA GLY A 233 5.51 -0.77 -6.84
C GLY A 233 6.79 -1.24 -7.53
N GLY A 234 6.79 -2.49 -7.96
CA GLY A 234 7.93 -3.10 -8.63
C GLY A 234 7.61 -4.45 -9.25
N LYS A 235 8.66 -5.09 -9.76
CA LYS A 235 8.63 -6.46 -10.33
C LYS A 235 9.60 -7.35 -9.57
N SER A 236 9.32 -7.57 -8.29
CA SER A 236 10.22 -8.32 -7.39
C SER A 236 10.50 -9.73 -7.91
N PRO A 237 11.77 -10.14 -8.00
CA PRO A 237 12.13 -11.50 -8.38
C PRO A 237 12.03 -12.46 -7.18
N LEU A 238 11.50 -13.65 -7.40
CA LEU A 238 11.61 -14.81 -6.51
C LEU A 238 12.51 -15.84 -7.18
N ILE A 239 13.76 -15.94 -6.70
CA ILE A 239 14.79 -16.79 -7.31
C ILE A 239 14.82 -18.13 -6.59
N ILE A 240 14.79 -19.24 -7.36
CA ILE A 240 14.74 -20.60 -6.84
C ILE A 240 15.91 -21.41 -7.37
N PHE A 241 16.88 -21.72 -6.48
CA PHE A 241 18.05 -22.54 -6.77
C PHE A 241 17.75 -24.04 -6.55
N PRO A 242 18.53 -24.95 -7.15
CA PRO A 242 18.28 -26.40 -7.07
C PRO A 242 18.37 -26.98 -5.65
N ASP A 243 19.12 -26.35 -4.77
CA ASP A 243 19.34 -26.74 -3.37
C ASP A 243 18.34 -26.13 -2.39
N ALA A 244 17.36 -25.35 -2.88
CA ALA A 244 16.28 -24.83 -2.04
C ALA A 244 15.41 -25.96 -1.49
N ASP A 245 14.81 -25.74 -0.32
CA ASP A 245 13.68 -26.58 0.14
C ASP A 245 12.55 -26.49 -0.89
N PHE A 246 12.37 -27.58 -1.62
CA PHE A 246 11.51 -27.62 -2.79
C PHE A 246 10.05 -27.31 -2.47
N GLU A 247 9.45 -27.97 -1.46
CA GLU A 247 8.05 -27.75 -1.10
C GLU A 247 7.84 -26.35 -0.49
N ALA A 248 8.77 -25.87 0.31
CA ALA A 248 8.72 -24.51 0.84
C ALA A 248 8.82 -23.45 -0.27
N ALA A 249 9.68 -23.66 -1.27
CA ALA A 249 9.83 -22.77 -2.42
C ALA A 249 8.55 -22.72 -3.27
N VAL A 250 7.93 -23.89 -3.55
CA VAL A 250 6.66 -23.94 -4.28
C VAL A 250 5.54 -23.27 -3.48
N ALA A 251 5.40 -23.58 -2.19
CA ALA A 251 4.38 -22.95 -1.33
C ALA A 251 4.56 -21.41 -1.28
N LYS A 252 5.81 -20.94 -1.19
CA LYS A 252 6.11 -19.50 -1.22
C LYS A 252 5.75 -18.84 -2.55
N ALA A 253 5.97 -19.54 -3.66
CA ALA A 253 5.60 -19.04 -4.99
C ALA A 253 4.07 -18.98 -5.18
N VAL A 254 3.34 -20.04 -4.78
CA VAL A 254 1.86 -20.03 -4.80
C VAL A 254 1.30 -18.94 -3.89
N GLY A 255 1.91 -18.73 -2.73
CA GLY A 255 1.54 -17.65 -1.81
C GLY A 255 1.73 -16.23 -2.36
N GLN A 256 2.33 -16.04 -3.56
CA GLN A 256 2.37 -14.72 -4.20
C GLN A 256 1.01 -14.29 -4.79
N PHE A 257 0.05 -15.19 -4.85
CA PHE A 257 -1.34 -14.88 -5.21
C PHE A 257 -2.18 -14.38 -4.03
N ASP A 258 -1.64 -14.41 -2.80
CA ASP A 258 -2.32 -13.87 -1.61
C ASP A 258 -2.79 -12.42 -1.85
N ASP A 259 -3.94 -12.05 -1.27
CA ASP A 259 -4.61 -10.76 -1.52
C ASP A 259 -4.79 -10.44 -3.03
N SER A 260 -4.99 -11.50 -3.85
CA SER A 260 -5.13 -11.42 -5.32
C SER A 260 -3.93 -10.75 -6.01
N GLY A 261 -2.73 -10.90 -5.46
CA GLY A 261 -1.52 -10.29 -5.99
C GLY A 261 -1.48 -8.77 -5.92
N GLN A 262 -2.41 -8.12 -5.20
CA GLN A 262 -2.51 -6.68 -5.03
C GLN A 262 -1.52 -6.17 -3.97
N VAL A 263 -0.27 -6.64 -4.04
CA VAL A 263 0.77 -6.42 -3.03
C VAL A 263 2.06 -5.92 -3.69
N CYS A 264 2.54 -4.75 -3.30
CA CYS A 264 3.77 -4.14 -3.83
C CYS A 264 5.03 -4.99 -3.61
N LEU A 265 5.03 -5.88 -2.59
CA LEU A 265 6.14 -6.76 -2.25
C LEU A 265 6.07 -8.12 -2.95
N ALA A 266 5.01 -8.40 -3.73
CA ALA A 266 4.82 -9.70 -4.36
C ALA A 266 5.98 -10.06 -5.28
N GLY A 267 6.52 -11.28 -5.10
CA GLY A 267 7.55 -11.86 -5.95
C GLY A 267 6.96 -12.33 -7.28
N THR A 268 6.53 -11.38 -8.11
CA THR A 268 5.75 -11.66 -9.33
C THR A 268 6.55 -12.24 -10.48
N ARG A 269 7.89 -12.27 -10.38
CA ARG A 269 8.76 -12.93 -11.34
C ARG A 269 9.42 -14.15 -10.69
N LEU A 270 8.93 -15.35 -11.02
CA LEU A 270 9.55 -16.60 -10.62
C LEU A 270 10.75 -16.85 -11.55
N ILE A 271 11.95 -16.95 -10.99
CA ILE A 271 13.19 -17.19 -11.71
C ILE A 271 13.76 -18.52 -11.19
N ALA A 272 13.51 -19.63 -11.90
CA ALA A 272 13.85 -20.97 -11.44
C ALA A 272 15.05 -21.55 -12.22
N HIS A 273 15.94 -22.27 -11.52
CA HIS A 273 17.04 -22.96 -12.19
C HIS A 273 16.51 -24.01 -13.15
N SER A 274 17.07 -24.08 -14.36
CA SER A 274 16.60 -24.96 -15.45
C SER A 274 16.47 -26.43 -15.05
N SER A 275 17.36 -26.95 -14.20
CA SER A 275 17.36 -28.34 -13.74
C SER A 275 16.13 -28.73 -12.89
N ILE A 276 15.45 -27.75 -12.30
CA ILE A 276 14.28 -28.00 -11.44
C ILE A 276 12.98 -27.39 -12.01
N LYS A 277 13.06 -26.54 -13.05
CA LYS A 277 11.95 -25.75 -13.57
C LYS A 277 10.72 -26.61 -13.87
N GLU A 278 10.88 -27.71 -14.61
CA GLU A 278 9.75 -28.56 -15.01
C GLU A 278 9.05 -29.21 -13.81
N LYS A 279 9.84 -29.74 -12.87
CA LYS A 279 9.30 -30.33 -11.64
C LYS A 279 8.61 -29.25 -10.79
N PHE A 280 9.22 -28.08 -10.67
CA PHE A 280 8.68 -26.94 -9.95
C PHE A 280 7.37 -26.47 -10.57
N LEU A 281 7.32 -26.30 -11.89
CA LEU A 281 6.13 -25.88 -12.62
C LEU A 281 4.98 -26.87 -12.42
N SER A 282 5.22 -28.18 -12.58
CA SER A 282 4.20 -29.22 -12.37
C SER A 282 3.58 -29.13 -10.96
N ARG A 283 4.42 -28.99 -9.92
CA ARG A 283 3.95 -28.92 -8.54
C ARG A 283 3.26 -27.59 -8.23
N PHE A 284 3.77 -26.48 -8.77
CA PHE A 284 3.17 -25.16 -8.67
C PHE A 284 1.75 -25.15 -9.26
N LEU A 285 1.57 -25.67 -10.48
CA LEU A 285 0.27 -25.74 -11.15
C LEU A 285 -0.72 -26.63 -10.37
N GLU A 286 -0.25 -27.77 -9.82
CA GLU A 286 -1.07 -28.63 -8.97
C GLU A 286 -1.61 -27.88 -7.73
N LEU A 287 -0.77 -27.12 -7.04
CA LEU A 287 -1.18 -26.37 -5.85
C LEU A 287 -2.04 -25.16 -6.20
N THR A 288 -1.71 -24.45 -7.27
CA THR A 288 -2.50 -23.32 -7.76
C THR A 288 -3.92 -23.74 -8.12
N ALA A 289 -4.10 -24.90 -8.75
CA ALA A 289 -5.41 -25.43 -9.12
C ALA A 289 -6.31 -25.77 -7.90
N LYS A 290 -5.73 -25.87 -6.72
CA LYS A 290 -6.47 -26.17 -5.47
C LYS A 290 -6.92 -24.90 -4.74
N GLN A 291 -6.37 -23.73 -5.12
CA GLN A 291 -6.72 -22.50 -4.46
C GLN A 291 -8.19 -22.13 -4.65
N LYS A 292 -8.84 -21.76 -3.57
CA LYS A 292 -10.27 -21.40 -3.57
C LYS A 292 -10.45 -19.90 -3.80
N LEU A 293 -11.18 -19.58 -4.86
CA LEU A 293 -11.64 -18.23 -5.14
C LEU A 293 -13.01 -18.04 -4.49
N GLY A 294 -13.17 -16.96 -3.72
CA GLY A 294 -14.43 -16.75 -3.01
C GLY A 294 -14.55 -15.41 -2.31
N SER A 295 -15.56 -15.30 -1.49
CA SER A 295 -15.83 -14.11 -0.67
C SER A 295 -14.72 -13.89 0.36
N SER A 296 -14.40 -12.63 0.61
CA SER A 296 -13.44 -12.21 1.64
C SER A 296 -13.87 -12.55 3.08
N PHE A 297 -15.13 -12.96 3.26
CA PHE A 297 -15.70 -13.39 4.53
C PHE A 297 -15.69 -14.92 4.74
N ASP A 298 -15.30 -15.69 3.71
CA ASP A 298 -15.20 -17.14 3.83
C ASP A 298 -13.77 -17.52 4.24
N ASP A 299 -13.66 -18.24 5.36
CA ASP A 299 -12.36 -18.66 5.92
C ASP A 299 -11.57 -19.59 4.99
N GLU A 300 -12.25 -20.31 4.09
CA GLU A 300 -11.63 -21.19 3.12
C GLU A 300 -11.14 -20.45 1.86
N THR A 301 -11.51 -19.18 1.69
CA THR A 301 -11.07 -18.39 0.54
C THR A 301 -9.57 -18.10 0.62
N GLU A 302 -8.85 -18.38 -0.47
CA GLU A 302 -7.44 -18.03 -0.64
C GLU A 302 -7.27 -16.84 -1.60
N ILE A 303 -8.12 -16.76 -2.64
CA ILE A 303 -8.10 -15.70 -3.64
C ILE A 303 -9.35 -14.84 -3.51
N THR A 304 -9.17 -13.63 -3.08
CA THR A 304 -10.23 -12.64 -2.84
C THR A 304 -10.56 -11.85 -4.12
N PRO A 305 -11.62 -11.01 -4.15
CA PRO A 305 -11.88 -10.21 -5.33
C PRO A 305 -10.81 -9.12 -5.56
N MET A 306 -10.69 -8.67 -6.81
CA MET A 306 -10.00 -7.43 -7.15
C MET A 306 -10.78 -6.24 -6.61
N ILE A 307 -10.08 -5.18 -6.22
CA ILE A 307 -10.70 -4.02 -5.54
C ILE A 307 -11.80 -3.32 -6.34
N HIS A 308 -11.64 -3.20 -7.67
CA HIS A 308 -12.50 -2.33 -8.46
C HIS A 308 -12.62 -2.84 -9.91
N PRO A 309 -13.77 -2.67 -10.59
CA PRO A 309 -13.96 -3.09 -11.98
C PRO A 309 -12.91 -2.55 -12.95
N ASN A 310 -12.50 -1.30 -12.80
CA ASN A 310 -11.47 -0.70 -13.64
C ASN A 310 -10.11 -1.39 -13.42
N HIS A 311 -9.79 -1.80 -12.19
CA HIS A 311 -8.56 -2.52 -11.92
C HIS A 311 -8.59 -3.94 -12.47
N LEU A 312 -9.70 -4.66 -12.30
CA LEU A 312 -9.90 -5.97 -12.94
C LEU A 312 -9.72 -5.86 -14.45
N LYS A 313 -10.34 -4.85 -15.10
CA LYS A 313 -10.17 -4.60 -16.53
C LYS A 313 -8.70 -4.39 -16.90
N ASN A 314 -7.95 -3.62 -16.13
CA ASN A 314 -6.52 -3.42 -16.38
C ASN A 314 -5.74 -4.75 -16.34
N VAL A 315 -6.02 -5.64 -15.39
CA VAL A 315 -5.39 -6.96 -15.31
C VAL A 315 -5.75 -7.82 -16.51
N VAL A 316 -7.02 -7.86 -16.90
CA VAL A 316 -7.49 -8.55 -18.11
C VAL A 316 -6.75 -8.05 -19.35
N ASP A 317 -6.71 -6.73 -19.54
CA ASP A 317 -6.05 -6.09 -20.69
C ASP A 317 -4.54 -6.42 -20.74
N PHE A 318 -3.85 -6.51 -19.60
CA PHE A 318 -2.44 -6.93 -19.54
C PHE A 318 -2.24 -8.38 -20.03
N VAL A 319 -3.06 -9.30 -19.54
CA VAL A 319 -2.95 -10.72 -19.90
C VAL A 319 -3.37 -10.95 -21.36
N ASP A 320 -4.35 -10.23 -21.85
CA ASP A 320 -4.77 -10.30 -23.27
C ASP A 320 -3.66 -9.78 -24.20
N ARG A 321 -3.00 -8.67 -23.85
CA ARG A 321 -1.82 -8.19 -24.61
C ARG A 321 -0.67 -9.19 -24.55
N ALA A 322 -0.39 -9.80 -23.41
CA ALA A 322 0.62 -10.86 -23.29
C ALA A 322 0.35 -12.00 -24.28
N ARG A 323 -0.89 -12.50 -24.31
CA ARG A 323 -1.33 -13.57 -25.24
C ARG A 323 -1.16 -13.16 -26.70
N LEU A 324 -1.55 -11.94 -27.06
CA LEU A 324 -1.41 -11.40 -28.40
C LEU A 324 0.06 -11.23 -28.83
N ASN A 325 0.94 -10.93 -27.88
CA ASN A 325 2.37 -10.76 -28.11
C ASN A 325 3.17 -12.07 -28.14
N GLY A 326 2.50 -13.21 -27.89
CA GLY A 326 3.11 -14.54 -27.97
C GLY A 326 3.66 -15.05 -26.65
N ASP A 327 3.37 -14.40 -25.52
CA ASP A 327 3.65 -14.94 -24.20
C ASP A 327 2.71 -16.14 -23.92
N GLU A 328 3.22 -17.22 -23.32
CA GLU A 328 2.45 -18.44 -23.08
C GLU A 328 1.73 -18.38 -21.75
N ILE A 329 0.41 -18.54 -21.75
CA ILE A 329 -0.39 -18.59 -20.51
C ILE A 329 -0.46 -20.06 -20.06
N LEU A 330 0.26 -20.39 -18.99
CA LEU A 330 0.37 -21.76 -18.47
C LEU A 330 -0.82 -22.17 -17.60
N CYS A 331 -1.47 -21.23 -16.93
CA CYS A 331 -2.74 -21.42 -16.21
C CYS A 331 -3.48 -20.09 -16.03
N GLY A 332 -4.77 -20.15 -15.71
CA GLY A 332 -5.61 -18.99 -15.45
C GLY A 332 -5.87 -18.15 -16.71
N GLY A 333 -5.66 -16.86 -16.63
CA GLY A 333 -5.75 -15.92 -17.74
C GLY A 333 -7.16 -15.52 -18.11
N LYS A 334 -8.11 -15.60 -17.18
CA LYS A 334 -9.52 -15.22 -17.35
C LYS A 334 -10.19 -14.81 -16.04
N THR A 335 -11.30 -14.12 -16.15
CA THR A 335 -12.18 -13.83 -15.01
C THR A 335 -12.82 -15.13 -14.49
N TYR A 336 -13.00 -15.20 -13.17
CA TYR A 336 -13.68 -16.31 -12.52
C TYR A 336 -15.14 -15.91 -12.26
N LYS A 337 -16.11 -16.61 -12.88
CA LYS A 337 -17.54 -16.30 -12.96
C LYS A 337 -17.84 -15.01 -13.73
N ASP A 338 -19.02 -14.93 -14.29
CA ASP A 338 -19.49 -13.77 -15.07
C ASP A 338 -19.85 -12.57 -14.20
N GLU A 339 -20.15 -12.81 -12.92
CA GLU A 339 -20.51 -11.80 -11.94
C GLU A 339 -19.44 -11.71 -10.84
N GLY A 340 -18.90 -10.52 -10.60
CA GLY A 340 -17.92 -10.25 -9.56
C GLY A 340 -16.55 -9.83 -10.06
N LEU A 341 -15.62 -9.61 -9.14
CA LEU A 341 -14.30 -9.04 -9.44
C LEU A 341 -13.16 -10.05 -9.29
N TRP A 342 -13.43 -11.35 -9.44
CA TRP A 342 -12.38 -12.37 -9.32
C TRP A 342 -11.67 -12.62 -10.64
N TYR A 343 -10.36 -12.75 -10.55
CA TYR A 343 -9.50 -13.17 -11.65
C TYR A 343 -8.74 -14.44 -11.24
N GLU A 344 -8.63 -15.41 -12.16
CA GLU A 344 -7.95 -16.65 -11.84
C GLU A 344 -6.44 -16.44 -11.62
N PRO A 345 -5.82 -17.14 -10.64
CA PRO A 345 -4.38 -17.19 -10.50
C PRO A 345 -3.73 -17.58 -11.82
N THR A 346 -2.87 -16.70 -12.31
CA THR A 346 -2.34 -16.77 -13.68
C THR A 346 -0.83 -16.87 -13.66
N LEU A 347 -0.29 -17.85 -14.37
CA LEU A 347 1.14 -17.97 -14.61
C LEU A 347 1.42 -17.83 -16.11
N ILE A 348 2.40 -17.01 -16.44
CA ILE A 348 2.80 -16.69 -17.81
C ILE A 348 4.28 -17.07 -18.00
N GLU A 349 4.59 -17.83 -19.03
CA GLU A 349 5.95 -17.95 -19.53
C GLU A 349 6.17 -16.89 -20.60
N PRO A 350 6.98 -15.86 -20.33
CA PRO A 350 7.17 -14.75 -21.25
C PRO A 350 8.02 -15.19 -22.45
N LEU A 351 7.70 -14.65 -23.63
CA LEU A 351 8.46 -14.89 -24.86
C LEU A 351 9.93 -14.49 -24.70
N ASN A 352 10.16 -13.40 -24.00
CA ASN A 352 11.50 -12.90 -23.68
C ASN A 352 11.47 -11.94 -22.49
N ASN A 353 12.63 -11.45 -22.08
CA ASN A 353 12.75 -10.57 -20.92
C ASN A 353 12.16 -9.15 -21.14
N GLU A 354 11.95 -8.73 -22.39
CA GLU A 354 11.36 -7.43 -22.73
C GLU A 354 9.83 -7.48 -22.79
N SER A 355 9.21 -8.65 -22.60
CA SER A 355 7.76 -8.80 -22.55
C SER A 355 7.17 -7.85 -21.49
N GLU A 356 6.05 -7.20 -21.82
CA GLU A 356 5.39 -6.22 -20.95
C GLU A 356 5.10 -6.81 -19.56
N VAL A 357 4.68 -8.06 -19.50
CA VAL A 357 4.39 -8.79 -18.23
C VAL A 357 5.60 -9.02 -17.33
N VAL A 358 6.82 -8.95 -17.88
CA VAL A 358 8.07 -8.98 -17.12
C VAL A 358 8.44 -7.60 -16.62
N GLN A 359 8.27 -6.57 -17.45
CA GLN A 359 8.77 -5.22 -17.20
C GLN A 359 7.82 -4.36 -16.40
N MET A 360 6.48 -4.56 -16.54
CA MET A 360 5.46 -3.72 -15.93
C MET A 360 4.78 -4.43 -14.75
N GLU A 361 4.49 -3.67 -13.71
CA GLU A 361 3.69 -4.14 -12.57
C GLU A 361 2.23 -4.28 -12.96
N ILE A 362 1.66 -5.49 -12.83
CA ILE A 362 0.25 -5.79 -13.16
C ILE A 362 -0.66 -5.52 -11.96
N PHE A 363 -0.15 -5.77 -10.75
CA PHE A 363 -0.83 -5.59 -9.47
C PHE A 363 -2.10 -6.46 -9.33
N GLY A 364 -2.00 -7.70 -9.81
CA GLY A 364 -3.07 -8.69 -9.83
C GLY A 364 -2.52 -10.09 -9.66
N PRO A 365 -3.36 -11.14 -9.67
CA PRO A 365 -2.92 -12.52 -9.46
C PRO A 365 -2.24 -13.09 -10.71
N VAL A 366 -1.19 -12.42 -11.17
CA VAL A 366 -0.44 -12.75 -12.39
C VAL A 366 1.06 -12.80 -12.09
N LEU A 367 1.64 -13.97 -12.28
CA LEU A 367 3.07 -14.22 -12.13
C LEU A 367 3.70 -14.58 -13.47
N THR A 368 5.00 -14.38 -13.58
CA THR A 368 5.80 -14.89 -14.72
C THR A 368 6.81 -15.93 -14.24
N ILE A 369 7.21 -16.87 -15.13
CA ILE A 369 8.25 -17.85 -14.86
C ILE A 369 9.32 -17.80 -15.94
N GLN A 370 10.60 -17.70 -15.54
CA GLN A 370 11.78 -17.70 -16.40
C GLN A 370 12.80 -18.68 -15.87
N ALA A 371 13.63 -19.25 -16.76
CA ALA A 371 14.70 -20.15 -16.38
C ALA A 371 16.06 -19.45 -16.35
N PHE A 372 16.97 -19.97 -15.52
CA PHE A 372 18.39 -19.63 -15.51
C PHE A 372 19.26 -20.89 -15.35
N ASN A 373 20.52 -20.83 -15.75
CA ASN A 373 21.47 -21.94 -15.63
C ASN A 373 22.64 -21.64 -14.69
N THR A 374 22.94 -20.36 -14.48
CA THR A 374 24.04 -19.94 -13.60
C THR A 374 23.57 -18.83 -12.66
N GLU A 375 24.25 -18.67 -11.54
CA GLU A 375 23.98 -17.58 -10.59
C GLU A 375 24.04 -16.20 -11.24
N ASP A 376 25.02 -15.99 -12.12
CA ASP A 376 25.17 -14.73 -12.87
C ASP A 376 23.94 -14.44 -13.76
N GLU A 377 23.38 -15.47 -14.42
CA GLU A 377 22.14 -15.33 -15.18
C GLU A 377 20.95 -14.98 -14.28
N ALA A 378 20.84 -15.61 -13.11
CA ALA A 378 19.78 -15.30 -12.15
C ALA A 378 19.85 -13.84 -11.68
N ILE A 379 21.04 -13.37 -11.33
CA ILE A 379 21.28 -11.98 -10.92
C ILE A 379 20.96 -11.02 -12.08
N LYS A 380 21.37 -11.36 -13.30
CA LYS A 380 21.08 -10.54 -14.49
C LYS A 380 19.59 -10.43 -14.75
N LEU A 381 18.85 -11.55 -14.69
CA LEU A 381 17.39 -11.56 -14.83
C LEU A 381 16.71 -10.78 -13.69
N ALA A 382 17.16 -10.97 -12.45
CA ALA A 382 16.61 -10.26 -11.29
C ALA A 382 16.70 -8.74 -11.46
N ASN A 383 17.80 -8.23 -12.00
CA ASN A 383 18.08 -6.80 -12.19
C ASN A 383 17.69 -6.26 -13.58
N SER A 384 16.93 -7.00 -14.37
CA SER A 384 16.62 -6.64 -15.77
C SER A 384 15.35 -5.81 -15.97
N THR A 385 14.66 -5.42 -14.90
CA THR A 385 13.50 -4.52 -14.98
C THR A 385 13.90 -3.05 -14.77
N LYS A 386 13.11 -2.16 -15.31
CA LYS A 386 13.34 -0.70 -15.27
C LYS A 386 13.07 -0.08 -13.89
#